data_500236c6ca510afad4e2b4c6a5b48332
#
_entry.id   500236c6ca510afad4e2b4c6a5b48332
#
_cell.length_a   1.000
_cell.length_b   1.000
_cell.length_c   1.000
_cell.angle_alpha   90.00
_cell.angle_beta   90.00
_cell.angle_gamma   90.00
#
_symmetry.space_group_name_H-M   'P 1'
#
loop_
_entity.id
_entity.type
_entity.pdbx_description
1 polymer ?
#
loop_
_entity_poly.entity_id
_entity_poly.type
_entity_poly.pdbx_seq_one_letter_code
_entity_poly.pdbx_strand_id
1 'polypeptide(L)'
;VLSVLIPVYNIDCSVLVEDLLLKLNDEIPYEIICIDDASTMALINFAKIKNNPNVKHFRQETNLGRSGIRNLLVEKSKYPWLLFLDADTLPVRTNFIHNYIEAIQINPDFNIFFGGIQYRSNDLNDSNHLRYHYGMERESNSVEKRNKTPHLSMLMSNTLVHRSIFEKVQLNPIIKKYGHEDAVFSYDLYKKGYKVKHIDNPIYHTGIESNDIFLEKTKIAVENLLNLYELGILNPKVNKLLQTFLQIKSYGITRVLSKLYQHLGDKFENKLNKENPSLFLFDLCRLSYLSFLYHSKK
;
A
#
# COMPACT_ATOMS: atom_id res chain seq x y z
N VAL A 1 -5.36 -15.03 -18.98
CA VAL A 1 -5.38 -13.59 -19.23
C VAL A 1 -4.91 -12.81 -17.99
N LEU A 2 -5.16 -13.33 -16.75
CA LEU A 2 -4.96 -12.63 -15.50
C LEU A 2 -4.06 -13.39 -14.52
N SER A 3 -3.01 -12.76 -14.00
CA SER A 3 -2.27 -13.23 -12.83
C SER A 3 -2.64 -12.37 -11.63
N VAL A 4 -3.23 -12.99 -10.59
CA VAL A 4 -3.47 -12.34 -9.31
C VAL A 4 -2.24 -12.56 -8.43
N LEU A 5 -1.65 -11.47 -7.93
CA LEU A 5 -0.34 -11.44 -7.28
C LEU A 5 -0.49 -10.98 -5.83
N ILE A 6 -0.23 -11.88 -4.89
CA ILE A 6 -0.45 -11.66 -3.45
C ILE A 6 0.88 -11.80 -2.71
N PRO A 7 1.50 -10.69 -2.28
CA PRO A 7 2.64 -10.73 -1.38
C PRO A 7 2.15 -11.08 0.04
N VAL A 8 2.83 -12.02 0.69
CA VAL A 8 2.46 -12.50 2.03
C VAL A 8 3.60 -12.28 2.99
N TYR A 9 3.32 -11.66 4.16
CA TYR A 9 4.27 -11.55 5.26
C TYR A 9 3.55 -11.47 6.60
N ASN A 10 3.72 -12.50 7.44
CA ASN A 10 3.09 -12.63 8.76
C ASN A 10 1.56 -12.47 8.76
N ILE A 11 0.90 -12.88 7.68
CA ILE A 11 -0.56 -12.82 7.54
C ILE A 11 -1.08 -14.01 6.73
N ASP A 12 -2.29 -14.47 7.03
CA ASP A 12 -2.98 -15.52 6.28
C ASP A 12 -3.78 -14.93 5.11
N CYS A 13 -3.44 -15.31 3.91
CA CYS A 13 -4.18 -14.91 2.71
C CYS A 13 -5.22 -15.95 2.24
N SER A 14 -5.44 -17.04 2.99
CA SER A 14 -6.35 -18.13 2.54
C SER A 14 -7.77 -17.64 2.29
N VAL A 15 -8.30 -16.79 3.17
CA VAL A 15 -9.64 -16.20 3.01
C VAL A 15 -9.76 -15.36 1.73
N LEU A 16 -8.73 -14.55 1.40
CA LEU A 16 -8.68 -13.81 0.14
C LEU A 16 -8.67 -14.75 -1.07
N VAL A 17 -7.84 -15.79 -1.03
CA VAL A 17 -7.73 -16.74 -2.14
C VAL A 17 -9.02 -17.52 -2.33
N GLU A 18 -9.66 -18.00 -1.25
CA GLU A 18 -10.97 -18.67 -1.31
C GLU A 18 -12.04 -17.74 -1.90
N ASP A 19 -12.11 -16.48 -1.49
CA ASP A 19 -13.04 -15.48 -2.03
C ASP A 19 -12.79 -15.19 -3.52
N LEU A 20 -11.52 -15.09 -3.92
CA LEU A 20 -11.16 -14.91 -5.34
C LEU A 20 -11.53 -16.12 -6.21
N LEU A 21 -11.34 -17.34 -5.71
CA LEU A 21 -11.74 -18.57 -6.44
C LEU A 21 -13.25 -18.65 -6.67
N LEU A 22 -14.06 -18.10 -5.76
CA LEU A 22 -15.51 -17.98 -5.96
C LEU A 22 -15.90 -16.94 -7.01
N LYS A 23 -15.02 -15.96 -7.30
CA LYS A 23 -15.25 -14.86 -8.25
C LYS A 23 -14.58 -15.08 -9.60
N LEU A 24 -13.69 -16.06 -9.69
CA LEU A 24 -13.03 -16.49 -10.91
C LEU A 24 -13.79 -17.71 -11.47
N ASN A 25 -14.11 -17.65 -12.73
CA ASN A 25 -14.71 -18.76 -13.46
C ASN A 25 -13.73 -19.29 -14.53
N ASP A 26 -14.01 -20.47 -15.07
CA ASP A 26 -13.15 -21.13 -16.07
C ASP A 26 -13.17 -20.44 -17.45
N GLU A 27 -14.03 -19.42 -17.65
CA GLU A 27 -14.10 -18.67 -18.90
C GLU A 27 -12.89 -17.75 -19.10
N ILE A 28 -12.23 -17.35 -18.01
CA ILE A 28 -11.07 -16.46 -18.04
C ILE A 28 -9.83 -17.24 -17.60
N PRO A 29 -8.84 -17.46 -18.48
CA PRO A 29 -7.57 -18.06 -18.07
C PRO A 29 -6.88 -17.22 -16.99
N TYR A 30 -6.67 -17.80 -15.81
CA TYR A 30 -6.08 -17.12 -14.65
C TYR A 30 -5.07 -17.98 -13.90
N GLU A 31 -4.33 -17.32 -13.04
CA GLU A 31 -3.56 -17.92 -11.94
C GLU A 31 -3.59 -16.98 -10.71
N ILE A 32 -3.47 -17.55 -9.53
CA ILE A 32 -3.24 -16.83 -8.28
C ILE A 32 -1.87 -17.24 -7.78
N ILE A 33 -1.00 -16.28 -7.52
CA ILE A 33 0.35 -16.51 -7.02
C ILE A 33 0.50 -15.82 -5.67
N CYS A 34 0.75 -16.61 -4.63
CA CYS A 34 1.07 -16.14 -3.29
C CYS A 34 2.57 -16.38 -3.03
N ILE A 35 3.32 -15.35 -2.65
CA ILE A 35 4.72 -15.53 -2.23
C ILE A 35 4.88 -15.03 -0.80
N ASP A 36 5.24 -15.95 0.08
CA ASP A 36 5.61 -15.67 1.47
C ASP A 36 7.03 -15.10 1.52
N ASP A 37 7.16 -13.86 1.97
CA ASP A 37 8.39 -13.09 2.07
C ASP A 37 9.13 -13.36 3.39
N ALA A 38 9.40 -14.66 3.68
CA ALA A 38 10.08 -15.14 4.88
C ALA A 38 9.35 -14.79 6.19
N SER A 39 8.06 -15.09 6.28
CA SER A 39 7.28 -14.90 7.50
C SER A 39 7.90 -15.62 8.69
N THR A 40 7.87 -14.98 9.86
CA THR A 40 8.38 -15.52 11.12
C THR A 40 7.35 -16.40 11.84
N MET A 41 6.06 -16.21 11.55
CA MET A 41 4.99 -17.02 12.09
C MET A 41 4.72 -18.22 11.17
N ALA A 42 4.34 -19.36 11.77
CA ALA A 42 3.88 -20.50 10.97
C ALA A 42 2.61 -20.09 10.23
N LEU A 43 2.75 -19.82 8.95
CA LEU A 43 1.61 -19.57 8.08
C LEU A 43 1.05 -20.92 7.66
N ILE A 44 0.03 -21.47 8.22
CA ILE A 44 -1.34 -21.35 7.88
C ILE A 44 -1.89 -22.37 6.89
N ASN A 45 -3.14 -22.46 6.90
CA ASN A 45 -4.08 -23.31 6.18
C ASN A 45 -4.03 -23.24 4.63
N PHE A 46 -2.86 -23.15 3.99
CA PHE A 46 -2.73 -23.44 2.58
C PHE A 46 -3.24 -24.85 2.20
N ALA A 47 -3.46 -25.71 3.20
CA ALA A 47 -3.99 -27.04 2.96
C ALA A 47 -5.32 -27.04 2.17
N LYS A 48 -6.18 -26.05 2.37
CA LYS A 48 -7.46 -25.93 1.68
C LYS A 48 -7.35 -25.50 0.22
N ILE A 49 -6.39 -24.64 -0.10
CA ILE A 49 -6.22 -24.05 -1.44
C ILE A 49 -5.09 -24.71 -2.24
N LYS A 50 -4.23 -25.49 -1.58
CA LYS A 50 -3.06 -26.16 -2.16
C LYS A 50 -3.37 -27.08 -3.35
N ASN A 51 -4.57 -27.63 -3.40
CA ASN A 51 -4.96 -28.58 -4.44
C ASN A 51 -5.59 -27.92 -5.69
N ASN A 52 -5.77 -26.58 -5.69
CA ASN A 52 -6.28 -25.89 -6.87
C ASN A 52 -5.15 -25.69 -7.89
N PRO A 53 -5.26 -26.19 -9.14
CA PRO A 53 -4.19 -26.13 -10.14
C PRO A 53 -3.85 -24.70 -10.57
N ASN A 54 -4.75 -23.75 -10.36
CA ASN A 54 -4.54 -22.34 -10.69
C ASN A 54 -3.92 -21.54 -9.53
N VAL A 55 -3.70 -22.15 -8.36
CA VAL A 55 -3.09 -21.49 -7.19
C VAL A 55 -1.66 -21.99 -7.01
N LYS A 56 -0.72 -21.05 -6.99
CA LYS A 56 0.71 -21.33 -6.75
C LYS A 56 1.15 -20.63 -5.46
N HIS A 57 1.87 -21.35 -4.64
CA HIS A 57 2.47 -20.80 -3.42
C HIS A 57 3.98 -21.03 -3.43
N PHE A 58 4.71 -19.97 -3.10
CA PHE A 58 6.16 -20.00 -2.91
C PHE A 58 6.51 -19.37 -1.56
N ARG A 59 7.66 -19.75 -1.02
CA ARG A 59 8.23 -19.13 0.18
C ARG A 59 9.66 -18.72 -0.06
N GLN A 60 10.03 -17.52 0.41
CA GLN A 60 11.40 -17.03 0.38
C GLN A 60 12.14 -17.43 1.67
N GLU A 61 13.45 -17.59 1.57
CA GLU A 61 14.32 -17.82 2.74
C GLU A 61 14.66 -16.52 3.47
N THR A 62 14.69 -15.41 2.74
CA THR A 62 15.02 -14.08 3.26
C THR A 62 13.97 -13.07 2.83
N ASN A 63 13.68 -12.10 3.70
CA ASN A 63 12.74 -11.03 3.41
C ASN A 63 13.29 -10.07 2.36
N LEU A 64 12.59 -9.94 1.23
CA LEU A 64 12.93 -9.07 0.11
C LEU A 64 12.35 -7.66 0.25
N GLY A 65 11.41 -7.48 1.17
CA GLY A 65 10.62 -6.27 1.33
C GLY A 65 9.57 -6.07 0.25
N ARG A 66 8.70 -5.09 0.45
CA ARG A 66 7.50 -4.86 -0.38
C ARG A 66 7.78 -4.69 -1.88
N SER A 67 8.86 -3.99 -2.22
CA SER A 67 9.26 -3.82 -3.63
C SER A 67 9.79 -5.12 -4.23
N GLY A 68 10.71 -5.79 -3.53
CA GLY A 68 11.35 -7.01 -4.01
C GLY A 68 10.37 -8.14 -4.22
N ILE A 69 9.47 -8.38 -3.25
CA ILE A 69 8.49 -9.46 -3.34
C ILE A 69 7.47 -9.24 -4.47
N ARG A 70 7.03 -7.98 -4.71
CA ARG A 70 6.13 -7.67 -5.83
C ARG A 70 6.83 -7.83 -7.18
N ASN A 71 8.10 -7.46 -7.33
CA ASN A 71 8.86 -7.71 -8.55
C ASN A 71 9.02 -9.23 -8.80
N LEU A 72 9.29 -10.02 -7.76
CA LEU A 72 9.39 -11.48 -7.86
C LEU A 72 8.04 -12.12 -8.26
N LEU A 73 6.92 -11.62 -7.74
CA LEU A 73 5.58 -12.04 -8.16
C LEU A 73 5.36 -11.85 -9.66
N VAL A 74 5.78 -10.71 -10.21
CA VAL A 74 5.73 -10.46 -11.66
C VAL A 74 6.60 -11.44 -12.43
N GLU A 75 7.82 -11.71 -11.97
CA GLU A 75 8.72 -12.67 -12.59
C GLU A 75 8.13 -14.09 -12.65
N LYS A 76 7.47 -14.53 -11.58
CA LYS A 76 6.85 -15.87 -11.48
C LYS A 76 5.52 -15.99 -12.23
N SER A 77 4.91 -14.89 -12.65
CA SER A 77 3.61 -14.87 -13.30
C SER A 77 3.71 -15.06 -14.82
N LYS A 78 2.64 -15.58 -15.44
CA LYS A 78 2.64 -15.92 -16.88
C LYS A 78 1.71 -15.05 -17.75
N TYR A 79 0.68 -14.45 -17.15
CA TYR A 79 -0.32 -13.70 -17.91
C TYR A 79 0.04 -12.21 -18.10
N PRO A 80 -0.53 -11.57 -19.14
CA PRO A 80 -0.22 -10.17 -19.44
C PRO A 80 -0.82 -9.16 -18.46
N TRP A 81 -1.95 -9.46 -17.83
CA TRP A 81 -2.55 -8.59 -16.83
C TRP A 81 -2.21 -9.07 -15.42
N LEU A 82 -1.70 -8.17 -14.61
CA LEU A 82 -1.17 -8.41 -13.26
C LEU A 82 -2.02 -7.65 -12.25
N LEU A 83 -2.84 -8.35 -11.47
CA LEU A 83 -3.64 -7.78 -10.40
C LEU A 83 -2.93 -7.97 -9.06
N PHE A 84 -2.44 -6.90 -8.50
CA PHE A 84 -1.86 -6.88 -7.16
C PHE A 84 -2.94 -6.69 -6.11
N LEU A 85 -2.94 -7.58 -5.11
CA LEU A 85 -3.79 -7.50 -3.92
C LEU A 85 -2.92 -7.75 -2.68
N ASP A 86 -3.07 -6.93 -1.64
CA ASP A 86 -2.43 -7.22 -0.37
C ASP A 86 -3.18 -8.37 0.35
N ALA A 87 -2.45 -9.18 1.11
CA ALA A 87 -2.96 -10.41 1.73
C ALA A 87 -4.09 -10.17 2.77
N ASP A 88 -4.18 -8.96 3.30
CA ASP A 88 -5.18 -8.49 4.28
C ASP A 88 -6.35 -7.74 3.64
N THR A 89 -6.72 -8.11 2.43
CA THR A 89 -7.80 -7.46 1.69
C THR A 89 -8.88 -8.45 1.26
N LEU A 90 -10.10 -7.93 1.02
CA LEU A 90 -11.20 -8.71 0.44
C LEU A 90 -11.97 -7.89 -0.60
N PRO A 91 -12.24 -8.41 -1.80
CA PRO A 91 -13.12 -7.76 -2.78
C PRO A 91 -14.49 -7.41 -2.22
N VAL A 92 -14.92 -6.15 -2.41
CA VAL A 92 -16.25 -5.70 -1.98
C VAL A 92 -17.37 -6.30 -2.83
N ARG A 93 -17.13 -6.47 -4.14
CA ARG A 93 -18.15 -6.83 -5.13
C ARG A 93 -18.00 -8.29 -5.56
N THR A 94 -19.13 -8.96 -5.81
CA THR A 94 -19.14 -10.35 -6.36
C THR A 94 -18.56 -10.43 -7.76
N ASN A 95 -18.77 -9.39 -8.59
CA ASN A 95 -18.26 -9.26 -9.96
C ASN A 95 -16.88 -8.56 -10.04
N PHE A 96 -16.09 -8.60 -8.96
CA PHE A 96 -14.81 -7.88 -8.82
C PHE A 96 -13.84 -8.15 -9.97
N ILE A 97 -13.64 -9.40 -10.35
CA ILE A 97 -12.73 -9.76 -11.45
C ILE A 97 -13.33 -9.32 -12.81
N HIS A 98 -14.63 -9.54 -13.00
CA HIS A 98 -15.34 -9.15 -14.23
C HIS A 98 -15.25 -7.62 -14.46
N ASN A 99 -15.39 -6.82 -13.41
CA ASN A 99 -15.23 -5.35 -13.51
C ASN A 99 -13.87 -4.93 -14.03
N TYR A 100 -12.79 -5.63 -13.68
CA TYR A 100 -11.46 -5.36 -14.24
C TYR A 100 -11.37 -5.74 -15.72
N ILE A 101 -11.93 -6.89 -16.11
CA ILE A 101 -11.93 -7.33 -17.51
C ILE A 101 -12.74 -6.34 -18.37
N GLU A 102 -13.90 -5.91 -17.89
CA GLU A 102 -14.71 -4.88 -18.55
C GLU A 102 -13.94 -3.54 -18.64
N ALA A 103 -13.29 -3.12 -17.55
CA ALA A 103 -12.51 -1.89 -17.55
C ALA A 103 -11.39 -1.89 -18.60
N ILE A 104 -10.71 -3.03 -18.82
CA ILE A 104 -9.72 -3.20 -19.89
C ILE A 104 -10.37 -3.00 -21.27
N GLN A 105 -11.54 -3.60 -21.50
CA GLN A 105 -12.22 -3.57 -22.80
C GLN A 105 -12.72 -2.16 -23.17
N ILE A 106 -13.30 -1.46 -22.19
CA ILE A 106 -13.88 -0.12 -22.44
C ILE A 106 -12.86 1.02 -22.36
N ASN A 107 -11.64 0.77 -21.89
CA ASN A 107 -10.57 1.77 -21.78
C ASN A 107 -9.25 1.26 -22.41
N PRO A 108 -9.20 0.99 -23.71
CA PRO A 108 -8.05 0.34 -24.37
C PRO A 108 -6.75 1.18 -24.32
N ASP A 109 -6.86 2.48 -24.08
CA ASP A 109 -5.71 3.39 -23.95
C ASP A 109 -5.02 3.33 -22.58
N PHE A 110 -5.58 2.56 -21.64
CA PHE A 110 -5.05 2.44 -20.29
C PHE A 110 -4.46 1.06 -20.03
N ASN A 111 -3.28 1.06 -19.44
CA ASN A 111 -2.57 -0.16 -19.01
C ASN A 111 -2.44 -0.28 -17.50
N ILE A 112 -3.04 0.64 -16.74
CA ILE A 112 -2.99 0.68 -15.28
C ILE A 112 -4.35 1.11 -14.75
N PHE A 113 -4.91 0.27 -13.85
CA PHE A 113 -6.21 0.53 -13.21
C PHE A 113 -6.06 0.38 -11.70
N PHE A 114 -6.68 1.29 -10.94
CA PHE A 114 -6.78 1.19 -9.49
C PHE A 114 -8.25 1.14 -9.06
N GLY A 115 -8.63 0.07 -8.34
CA GLY A 115 -10.01 -0.17 -7.93
C GLY A 115 -10.47 0.66 -6.73
N GLY A 116 -9.56 1.02 -5.85
CA GLY A 116 -9.85 1.71 -4.59
C GLY A 116 -9.83 0.79 -3.38
N ILE A 117 -9.91 1.41 -2.21
CA ILE A 117 -9.92 0.75 -0.91
C ILE A 117 -11.03 1.30 -0.03
N GLN A 118 -11.62 0.46 0.81
CA GLN A 118 -12.65 0.79 1.78
C GLN A 118 -12.36 0.13 3.14
N TYR A 119 -13.01 0.62 4.17
CA TYR A 119 -12.91 0.12 5.55
C TYR A 119 -14.32 -0.16 6.06
N ARG A 120 -14.53 -1.31 6.71
CA ARG A 120 -15.83 -1.68 7.28
C ARG A 120 -15.93 -1.18 8.72
N SER A 121 -17.10 -0.66 9.10
CA SER A 121 -17.35 -0.24 10.49
C SER A 121 -17.20 -1.38 11.49
N ASN A 122 -17.49 -2.62 11.08
CA ASN A 122 -17.36 -3.81 11.92
C ASN A 122 -15.89 -4.20 12.22
N ASP A 123 -14.93 -3.65 11.47
CA ASP A 123 -13.50 -3.89 11.72
C ASP A 123 -12.91 -2.87 12.73
N LEU A 124 -13.70 -1.84 13.11
CA LEU A 124 -13.36 -0.89 14.16
C LEU A 124 -13.49 -1.55 15.54
N ASN A 125 -12.49 -1.38 16.38
CA ASN A 125 -12.46 -1.82 17.78
C ASN A 125 -11.64 -0.84 18.64
N ASP A 126 -11.64 -1.05 19.94
CA ASP A 126 -11.01 -0.13 20.90
C ASP A 126 -9.51 0.12 20.69
N SER A 127 -8.83 -0.78 19.98
CA SER A 127 -7.39 -0.71 19.79
C SER A 127 -6.94 -0.06 18.48
N ASN A 128 -7.84 0.16 17.49
CA ASN A 128 -7.46 0.52 16.12
C ASN A 128 -8.07 1.83 15.58
N HIS A 129 -8.62 2.67 16.45
CA HIS A 129 -9.30 3.92 16.06
C HIS A 129 -8.48 4.82 15.14
N LEU A 130 -7.18 5.04 15.46
CA LEU A 130 -6.32 5.90 14.67
C LEU A 130 -6.12 5.35 13.25
N ARG A 131 -5.81 4.05 13.12
CA ARG A 131 -5.61 3.40 11.82
C ARG A 131 -6.88 3.41 11.00
N TYR A 132 -8.02 3.11 11.63
CA TYR A 132 -9.33 3.13 10.98
C TYR A 132 -9.70 4.52 10.46
N HIS A 133 -9.63 5.56 11.31
CA HIS A 133 -9.95 6.93 10.90
C HIS A 133 -9.01 7.45 9.82
N TYR A 134 -7.72 7.13 9.93
CA TYR A 134 -6.75 7.46 8.88
C TYR A 134 -7.15 6.81 7.54
N GLY A 135 -7.49 5.53 7.55
CA GLY A 135 -7.92 4.80 6.36
C GLY A 135 -9.17 5.41 5.73
N MET A 136 -10.19 5.67 6.54
CA MET A 136 -11.45 6.27 6.07
C MET A 136 -11.25 7.65 5.45
N GLU A 137 -10.45 8.54 6.06
CA GLU A 137 -10.33 9.92 5.59
C GLU A 137 -9.25 10.11 4.52
N ARG A 138 -8.22 9.28 4.49
CA ARG A 138 -7.04 9.49 3.62
C ARG A 138 -6.94 8.49 2.47
N GLU A 139 -7.44 7.26 2.65
CA GLU A 139 -7.30 6.18 1.66
C GLU A 139 -8.63 5.85 0.97
N SER A 140 -9.77 5.88 1.69
CA SER A 140 -11.11 5.59 1.15
C SER A 140 -11.68 6.80 0.42
N ASN A 141 -11.15 7.07 -0.77
CA ASN A 141 -11.58 8.21 -1.59
C ASN A 141 -12.46 7.76 -2.76
N SER A 142 -13.46 8.60 -3.14
CA SER A 142 -14.29 8.36 -4.33
C SER A 142 -13.46 8.34 -5.63
N VAL A 143 -14.00 7.69 -6.65
CA VAL A 143 -13.36 7.62 -7.98
C VAL A 143 -13.08 9.01 -8.55
N GLU A 144 -14.03 9.95 -8.41
CA GLU A 144 -13.90 11.33 -8.89
C GLU A 144 -12.74 12.04 -8.20
N LYS A 145 -12.62 11.87 -6.86
CA LYS A 145 -11.53 12.47 -6.10
C LYS A 145 -10.18 11.87 -6.50
N ARG A 146 -10.11 10.55 -6.66
CA ARG A 146 -8.89 9.85 -7.08
C ARG A 146 -8.43 10.23 -8.49
N ASN A 147 -9.36 10.40 -9.44
CA ASN A 147 -9.05 10.80 -10.82
C ASN A 147 -8.60 12.27 -10.96
N LYS A 148 -8.74 13.12 -9.93
CA LYS A 148 -8.13 14.47 -9.94
C LYS A 148 -6.61 14.43 -9.81
N THR A 149 -6.08 13.44 -9.09
CA THR A 149 -4.63 13.24 -8.88
C THR A 149 -4.29 11.76 -8.99
N PRO A 150 -4.43 11.14 -10.18
CA PRO A 150 -4.46 9.69 -10.32
C PRO A 150 -3.17 9.02 -9.81
N HIS A 151 -2.01 9.58 -10.08
CA HIS A 151 -0.74 9.02 -9.62
C HIS A 151 -0.54 9.15 -8.10
N LEU A 152 -1.09 10.20 -7.46
CA LEU A 152 -0.95 10.39 -6.01
C LEU A 152 -1.95 9.55 -5.19
N SER A 153 -2.95 8.99 -5.86
CA SER A 153 -4.05 8.24 -5.23
C SER A 153 -3.97 6.72 -5.48
N MET A 154 -2.94 6.25 -6.18
CA MET A 154 -2.75 4.83 -6.49
C MET A 154 -2.03 4.11 -5.33
N LEU A 155 -2.54 2.93 -4.96
CA LEU A 155 -1.94 2.01 -4.00
C LEU A 155 -1.83 0.63 -4.63
N MET A 156 -0.73 -0.07 -4.40
CA MET A 156 -0.52 -1.41 -4.98
C MET A 156 -1.45 -2.48 -4.42
N SER A 157 -2.13 -2.21 -3.31
CA SER A 157 -3.05 -3.15 -2.66
C SER A 157 -4.30 -3.53 -3.48
N ASN A 158 -4.61 -2.80 -4.56
CA ASN A 158 -5.72 -3.11 -5.49
C ASN A 158 -5.47 -2.51 -6.87
N THR A 159 -4.32 -2.85 -7.47
CA THR A 159 -3.91 -2.28 -8.76
C THR A 159 -3.76 -3.37 -9.81
N LEU A 160 -4.42 -3.18 -10.96
CA LEU A 160 -4.26 -3.98 -12.16
C LEU A 160 -3.29 -3.25 -13.12
N VAL A 161 -2.23 -3.94 -13.55
CA VAL A 161 -1.19 -3.39 -14.43
C VAL A 161 -0.90 -4.36 -15.58
N HIS A 162 -0.78 -3.85 -16.79
CA HIS A 162 -0.29 -4.67 -17.91
C HIS A 162 1.23 -4.92 -17.77
N ARG A 163 1.66 -6.16 -18.02
CA ARG A 163 3.06 -6.62 -17.86
C ARG A 163 4.09 -5.73 -18.57
N SER A 164 3.78 -5.22 -19.76
CA SER A 164 4.66 -4.33 -20.52
C SER A 164 5.07 -3.05 -19.77
N ILE A 165 4.31 -2.68 -18.73
CA ILE A 165 4.68 -1.57 -17.84
C ILE A 165 5.87 -1.97 -16.95
N PHE A 166 5.83 -3.19 -16.37
CA PHE A 166 6.92 -3.70 -15.51
C PHE A 166 8.22 -3.96 -16.26
N GLU A 167 8.18 -4.21 -17.57
CA GLU A 167 9.37 -4.29 -18.40
C GLU A 167 10.12 -2.95 -18.48
N LYS A 168 9.42 -1.84 -18.23
CA LYS A 168 9.95 -0.47 -18.34
C LYS A 168 10.05 0.27 -17.01
N VAL A 169 9.22 -0.10 -16.03
CA VAL A 169 9.17 0.48 -14.69
C VAL A 169 8.93 -0.62 -13.68
N GLN A 170 9.91 -0.89 -12.83
CA GLN A 170 9.79 -1.83 -11.72
C GLN A 170 9.66 -1.08 -10.39
N LEU A 171 9.13 -1.74 -9.36
CA LEU A 171 9.23 -1.20 -8.01
C LEU A 171 10.72 -1.16 -7.61
N ASN A 172 11.13 -0.04 -7.01
CA ASN A 172 12.54 0.18 -6.69
C ASN A 172 13.01 -0.78 -5.56
N PRO A 173 13.89 -1.76 -5.82
CA PRO A 173 14.31 -2.77 -4.85
C PRO A 173 15.19 -2.22 -3.72
N ILE A 174 15.68 -0.98 -3.84
CA ILE A 174 16.40 -0.29 -2.75
C ILE A 174 15.46 0.03 -1.60
N ILE A 175 14.14 0.18 -1.86
CA ILE A 175 13.13 0.45 -0.85
C ILE A 175 12.77 -0.85 -0.13
N LYS A 176 13.54 -1.19 0.90
CA LYS A 176 13.32 -2.37 1.74
C LYS A 176 12.49 -2.05 2.99
N LYS A 177 12.64 -0.84 3.55
CA LYS A 177 11.87 -0.40 4.71
C LYS A 177 10.42 -0.11 4.34
N TYR A 178 9.54 -0.17 5.34
CA TYR A 178 8.12 0.11 5.20
C TYR A 178 7.84 1.51 4.67
N GLY A 179 6.96 1.59 3.67
CA GLY A 179 6.34 2.82 3.17
C GLY A 179 7.06 3.48 1.98
N HIS A 180 6.26 4.19 1.20
CA HIS A 180 6.62 5.02 0.05
C HIS A 180 7.00 4.28 -1.24
N GLU A 181 7.04 2.95 -1.27
CA GLU A 181 7.29 2.18 -2.49
C GLU A 181 6.25 2.46 -3.57
N ASP A 182 4.98 2.55 -3.18
CA ASP A 182 3.86 2.85 -4.08
C ASP A 182 3.96 4.27 -4.66
N ALA A 183 4.31 5.24 -3.82
CA ALA A 183 4.47 6.64 -4.23
C ALA A 183 5.64 6.82 -5.21
N VAL A 184 6.77 6.14 -4.97
CA VAL A 184 7.93 6.16 -5.88
C VAL A 184 7.57 5.50 -7.21
N PHE A 185 6.97 4.30 -7.18
CA PHE A 185 6.56 3.59 -8.38
C PHE A 185 5.56 4.41 -9.21
N SER A 186 4.53 4.95 -8.55
CA SER A 186 3.52 5.78 -9.23
C SER A 186 4.11 7.05 -9.84
N TYR A 187 5.10 7.67 -9.19
CA TYR A 187 5.80 8.82 -9.74
C TYR A 187 6.69 8.47 -10.93
N ASP A 188 7.33 7.30 -10.91
CA ASP A 188 8.13 6.81 -12.04
C ASP A 188 7.24 6.50 -13.26
N LEU A 189 6.04 5.97 -13.05
CA LEU A 189 5.01 5.84 -14.08
C LEU A 189 4.62 7.20 -14.67
N TYR A 190 4.34 8.19 -13.81
CA TYR A 190 4.02 9.55 -14.23
C TYR A 190 5.12 10.18 -15.07
N LYS A 191 6.39 10.08 -14.64
CA LYS A 191 7.54 10.63 -15.39
C LYS A 191 7.68 10.01 -16.79
N LYS A 192 7.26 8.77 -16.97
CA LYS A 192 7.27 8.06 -18.25
C LYS A 192 5.99 8.27 -19.07
N GLY A 193 5.06 9.10 -18.61
CA GLY A 193 3.84 9.46 -19.33
C GLY A 193 2.75 8.39 -19.29
N TYR A 194 2.86 7.36 -18.44
CA TYR A 194 1.80 6.36 -18.28
C TYR A 194 0.61 6.97 -17.55
N LYS A 195 -0.60 6.60 -17.98
CA LYS A 195 -1.85 7.05 -17.37
C LYS A 195 -2.40 5.97 -16.45
N VAL A 196 -2.93 6.40 -15.29
CA VAL A 196 -3.65 5.55 -14.34
C VAL A 196 -5.13 5.87 -14.42
N LYS A 197 -5.97 4.86 -14.58
CA LYS A 197 -7.43 4.94 -14.56
C LYS A 197 -7.95 4.45 -13.21
N HIS A 198 -8.69 5.29 -12.51
CA HIS A 198 -9.39 4.86 -11.30
C HIS A 198 -10.80 4.42 -11.64
N ILE A 199 -11.20 3.25 -11.13
CA ILE A 199 -12.51 2.63 -11.32
C ILE A 199 -13.18 2.36 -9.97
N ASP A 200 -14.50 2.18 -9.96
CA ASP A 200 -15.25 1.80 -8.75
C ASP A 200 -15.26 0.28 -8.59
N ASN A 201 -14.13 -0.26 -8.13
CA ASN A 201 -13.95 -1.68 -7.88
C ASN A 201 -13.14 -1.92 -6.59
N PRO A 202 -13.65 -1.46 -5.43
CA PRO A 202 -12.87 -1.43 -4.19
C PRO A 202 -12.66 -2.81 -3.57
N ILE A 203 -11.63 -2.88 -2.74
CA ILE A 203 -11.42 -3.93 -1.74
C ILE A 203 -11.68 -3.38 -0.35
N TYR A 204 -12.07 -4.24 0.60
CA TYR A 204 -11.96 -3.97 2.03
C TYR A 204 -10.55 -4.25 2.52
N HIS A 205 -9.98 -3.36 3.31
CA HIS A 205 -8.79 -3.64 4.11
C HIS A 205 -9.25 -4.27 5.43
N THR A 206 -8.95 -5.55 5.62
CA THR A 206 -9.46 -6.33 6.76
C THR A 206 -8.46 -6.47 7.90
N GLY A 207 -7.18 -6.28 7.63
CA GLY A 207 -6.08 -6.36 8.61
C GLY A 207 -5.81 -5.03 9.30
N ILE A 208 -6.84 -4.40 9.92
CA ILE A 208 -6.66 -3.12 10.62
C ILE A 208 -5.87 -3.35 11.90
N GLU A 209 -4.61 -2.95 11.89
CA GLU A 209 -3.68 -3.06 13.01
C GLU A 209 -4.02 -2.11 14.16
N SER A 210 -3.54 -2.44 15.36
CA SER A 210 -3.70 -1.56 16.53
C SER A 210 -3.00 -0.22 16.36
N ASN A 211 -3.43 0.79 17.12
CA ASN A 211 -2.85 2.12 17.10
C ASN A 211 -1.34 2.11 17.39
N ASP A 212 -0.89 1.27 18.34
CA ASP A 212 0.53 1.13 18.70
C ASP A 212 1.35 0.66 17.50
N ILE A 213 0.91 -0.43 16.84
CA ILE A 213 1.57 -0.96 15.65
C ILE A 213 1.56 0.07 14.51
N PHE A 214 0.43 0.77 14.32
CA PHE A 214 0.32 1.79 13.29
C PHE A 214 1.25 2.99 13.55
N LEU A 215 1.38 3.43 14.80
CA LEU A 215 2.30 4.50 15.20
C LEU A 215 3.76 4.09 15.01
N GLU A 216 4.12 2.86 15.37
CA GLU A 216 5.47 2.32 15.14
C GLU A 216 5.80 2.25 13.64
N LYS A 217 4.91 1.67 12.82
CA LYS A 217 5.06 1.65 11.36
C LYS A 217 5.13 3.06 10.76
N THR A 218 4.38 4.00 11.32
CA THR A 218 4.42 5.41 10.90
C THR A 218 5.80 6.03 11.16
N LYS A 219 6.43 5.76 12.30
CA LYS A 219 7.80 6.22 12.57
C LYS A 219 8.79 5.65 11.55
N ILE A 220 8.73 4.33 11.30
CA ILE A 220 9.56 3.68 10.28
C ILE A 220 9.34 4.33 8.90
N ALA A 221 8.09 4.61 8.53
CA ALA A 221 7.78 5.27 7.27
C ALA A 221 8.33 6.71 7.21
N VAL A 222 8.30 7.47 8.30
CA VAL A 222 8.87 8.83 8.35
C VAL A 222 10.40 8.80 8.26
N GLU A 223 11.06 7.85 8.90
CA GLU A 223 12.51 7.62 8.75
C GLU A 223 12.87 7.29 7.30
N ASN A 224 12.10 6.35 6.70
CA ASN A 224 12.29 5.95 5.32
C ASN A 224 12.05 7.12 4.36
N LEU A 225 11.04 7.97 4.62
CA LEU A 225 10.75 9.18 3.85
C LEU A 225 11.97 10.11 3.76
N LEU A 226 12.58 10.40 4.92
CA LEU A 226 13.77 11.25 4.97
C LEU A 226 14.94 10.63 4.22
N ASN A 227 15.17 9.33 4.43
CA ASN A 227 16.25 8.60 3.77
C ASN A 227 16.08 8.57 2.24
N LEU A 228 14.88 8.25 1.73
CA LEU A 228 14.60 8.22 0.30
C LEU A 228 14.71 9.60 -0.35
N TYR A 229 14.34 10.65 0.38
CA TYR A 229 14.53 12.03 -0.08
C TYR A 229 16.01 12.41 -0.15
N GLU A 230 16.80 12.10 0.87
CA GLU A 230 18.26 12.36 0.91
C GLU A 230 19.02 11.60 -0.18
N LEU A 231 18.57 10.38 -0.52
CA LEU A 231 19.08 9.59 -1.64
C LEU A 231 18.61 10.06 -3.03
N GLY A 232 17.73 11.05 -3.11
CA GLY A 232 17.16 11.53 -4.38
C GLY A 232 16.18 10.56 -5.06
N ILE A 233 15.74 9.50 -4.35
CA ILE A 233 14.82 8.48 -4.87
C ILE A 233 13.38 8.99 -4.83
N LEU A 234 12.97 9.68 -3.75
CA LEU A 234 11.61 10.18 -3.58
C LEU A 234 11.52 11.67 -3.90
N ASN A 235 10.66 11.99 -4.88
CA ASN A 235 10.38 13.40 -5.22
C ASN A 235 9.42 14.02 -4.21
N PRO A 236 9.71 15.22 -3.66
CA PRO A 236 8.82 15.88 -2.71
C PRO A 236 7.38 16.06 -3.19
N LYS A 237 7.16 16.22 -4.50
CA LYS A 237 5.81 16.43 -5.09
C LYS A 237 4.83 15.30 -4.82
N VAL A 238 5.30 14.10 -4.46
CA VAL A 238 4.43 12.94 -4.21
C VAL A 238 4.11 12.72 -2.73
N ASN A 239 4.65 13.55 -1.83
CA ASN A 239 4.43 13.36 -0.40
C ASN A 239 4.19 14.70 0.31
N LYS A 240 2.96 14.89 0.79
CA LYS A 240 2.54 16.14 1.46
C LYS A 240 3.33 16.44 2.74
N LEU A 241 3.67 15.42 3.53
CA LEU A 241 4.47 15.60 4.75
C LEU A 241 5.83 16.19 4.41
N LEU A 242 6.49 15.64 3.39
CA LEU A 242 7.80 16.13 2.94
C LEU A 242 7.70 17.54 2.33
N GLN A 243 6.66 17.83 1.54
CA GLN A 243 6.42 19.19 1.01
C GLN A 243 6.30 20.21 2.14
N THR A 244 5.43 19.92 3.14
CA THR A 244 5.24 20.78 4.30
C THR A 244 6.54 20.94 5.08
N PHE A 245 7.28 19.85 5.31
CA PHE A 245 8.57 19.90 5.99
C PHE A 245 9.56 20.81 5.26
N LEU A 246 9.70 20.69 3.95
CA LEU A 246 10.61 21.52 3.16
C LEU A 246 10.21 23.01 3.18
N GLN A 247 8.90 23.28 3.14
CA GLN A 247 8.37 24.61 3.23
C GLN A 247 8.69 25.26 4.59
N ILE A 248 8.40 24.60 5.71
CA ILE A 248 8.67 25.15 7.04
C ILE A 248 10.18 25.20 7.38
N LYS A 249 10.97 24.35 6.73
CA LYS A 249 12.44 24.35 6.86
C LYS A 249 13.02 25.67 6.35
N SER A 250 12.50 26.24 5.25
CA SER A 250 12.96 27.52 4.72
C SER A 250 12.72 28.69 5.68
N TYR A 251 11.77 28.55 6.61
CA TYR A 251 11.47 29.55 7.66
C TYR A 251 12.15 29.25 9.01
N GLY A 252 12.98 28.21 9.10
CA GLY A 252 13.64 27.78 10.33
C GLY A 252 12.75 27.11 11.39
N ILE A 253 11.46 26.90 11.10
CA ILE A 253 10.45 26.37 12.04
C ILE A 253 10.76 24.92 12.45
N THR A 254 11.47 24.16 11.64
CA THR A 254 11.83 22.77 11.93
C THR A 254 12.60 22.58 13.24
N ARG A 255 13.39 23.59 13.68
CA ARG A 255 14.08 23.53 14.99
C ARG A 255 13.09 23.55 16.16
N VAL A 256 12.03 24.35 16.04
CA VAL A 256 10.98 24.43 17.06
C VAL A 256 10.22 23.12 17.13
N LEU A 257 9.83 22.56 15.97
CA LEU A 257 9.14 21.28 15.91
C LEU A 257 10.01 20.11 16.39
N SER A 258 11.30 20.13 16.14
CA SER A 258 12.24 19.15 16.69
C SER A 258 12.22 19.14 18.22
N LYS A 259 12.34 20.33 18.85
CA LYS A 259 12.23 20.46 20.32
C LYS A 259 10.85 20.05 20.84
N LEU A 260 9.79 20.40 20.10
CA LEU A 260 8.43 20.00 20.45
C LEU A 260 8.30 18.47 20.54
N TYR A 261 8.84 17.74 19.54
CA TYR A 261 8.82 16.29 19.57
C TYR A 261 9.65 15.72 20.74
N GLN A 262 10.84 16.27 21.01
CA GLN A 262 11.68 15.84 22.14
C GLN A 262 10.96 15.92 23.50
N HIS A 263 10.12 16.93 23.70
CA HIS A 263 9.44 17.17 24.98
C HIS A 263 8.03 16.59 25.06
N LEU A 264 7.33 16.47 23.92
CA LEU A 264 5.91 16.12 23.88
C LEU A 264 5.60 14.91 23.00
N GLY A 265 6.59 14.26 22.36
CA GLY A 265 6.37 13.13 21.45
C GLY A 265 5.57 12.02 22.12
N ASP A 266 6.00 11.56 23.30
CA ASP A 266 5.29 10.52 24.06
C ASP A 266 3.86 10.93 24.44
N LYS A 267 3.65 12.22 24.77
CA LYS A 267 2.30 12.72 25.07
C LYS A 267 1.40 12.73 23.84
N PHE A 268 1.95 13.03 22.66
CA PHE A 268 1.21 12.94 21.40
C PHE A 268 0.81 11.51 21.10
N GLU A 269 1.73 10.57 21.19
CA GLU A 269 1.48 9.16 20.94
C GLU A 269 0.45 8.58 21.93
N ASN A 270 0.60 8.86 23.21
CA ASN A 270 -0.37 8.46 24.23
C ASN A 270 -1.78 9.03 23.98
N LYS A 271 -1.88 10.24 23.41
CA LYS A 271 -3.17 10.85 23.05
C LYS A 271 -3.75 10.24 21.77
N LEU A 272 -2.90 9.85 20.82
CA LEU A 272 -3.31 9.20 19.58
C LEU A 272 -3.76 7.74 19.78
N ASN A 273 -3.36 7.10 20.85
CA ASN A 273 -3.80 5.76 21.24
C ASN A 273 -5.20 5.68 21.88
N LYS A 274 -5.90 6.81 21.99
CA LYS A 274 -7.25 6.86 22.57
C LYS A 274 -8.34 6.66 21.50
N GLU A 275 -9.59 6.49 21.94
CA GLU A 275 -10.76 6.22 21.10
C GLU A 275 -11.08 7.32 20.06
N ASN A 276 -10.76 8.57 20.33
CA ASN A 276 -11.03 9.70 19.42
C ASN A 276 -9.73 10.40 18.99
N PRO A 277 -8.87 9.76 18.20
CA PRO A 277 -7.60 10.31 17.79
C PRO A 277 -7.79 11.45 16.78
N SER A 278 -7.10 12.55 17.00
CA SER A 278 -7.11 13.68 16.05
C SER A 278 -6.10 13.45 14.92
N LEU A 279 -6.56 13.38 13.67
CA LEU A 279 -5.65 13.30 12.51
C LEU A 279 -4.78 14.56 12.35
N PHE A 280 -5.25 15.73 12.83
CA PHE A 280 -4.40 16.92 12.90
C PHE A 280 -3.22 16.71 13.87
N LEU A 281 -3.48 16.15 15.06
CA LEU A 281 -2.41 15.82 16.00
C LEU A 281 -1.46 14.77 15.44
N PHE A 282 -1.99 13.78 14.72
CA PHE A 282 -1.19 12.78 14.02
C PHE A 282 -0.28 13.41 12.95
N ASP A 283 -0.79 14.32 12.14
CA ASP A 283 0.01 15.05 11.14
C ASP A 283 1.09 15.93 11.81
N LEU A 284 0.75 16.60 12.92
CA LEU A 284 1.71 17.38 13.71
C LEU A 284 2.80 16.49 14.32
N CYS A 285 2.42 15.34 14.87
CA CYS A 285 3.37 14.36 15.43
C CYS A 285 4.37 13.89 14.38
N ARG A 286 3.90 13.49 13.20
CA ARG A 286 4.76 13.05 12.07
C ARG A 286 5.70 14.17 11.59
N LEU A 287 5.20 15.40 11.48
CA LEU A 287 5.99 16.55 11.03
C LEU A 287 7.06 16.94 12.07
N SER A 288 6.71 16.87 13.35
CA SER A 288 7.63 17.12 14.46
C SER A 288 8.70 16.02 14.54
N TYR A 289 8.32 14.76 14.36
CA TYR A 289 9.25 13.62 14.30
C TYR A 289 10.22 13.72 13.11
N LEU A 290 9.72 14.05 11.92
CA LEU A 290 10.56 14.30 10.74
C LEU A 290 11.57 15.42 10.98
N SER A 291 11.12 16.49 11.65
CA SER A 291 11.99 17.62 12.05
C SER A 291 13.05 17.20 13.07
N PHE A 292 12.68 16.36 14.04
CA PHE A 292 13.61 15.79 15.03
C PHE A 292 14.68 14.93 14.34
N LEU A 293 14.30 13.99 13.48
CA LEU A 293 15.24 13.14 12.75
C LEU A 293 16.24 13.95 11.90
N TYR A 294 15.73 14.97 11.22
CA TYR A 294 16.59 15.85 10.40
C TYR A 294 17.64 16.61 11.21
N HIS A 295 17.30 17.04 12.42
CA HIS A 295 18.24 17.76 13.29
C HIS A 295 19.12 16.84 14.14
N SER A 296 18.72 15.60 14.40
CA SER A 296 19.53 14.59 15.11
C SER A 296 20.66 14.00 14.27
N LYS A 297 20.56 14.11 12.94
CA LYS A 297 21.60 13.66 12.00
C LYS A 297 22.70 14.72 11.76
N LYS A 298 22.51 15.93 12.25
CA LYS A 298 23.45 17.05 12.12
C LYS A 298 24.20 17.31 13.40
#